data_787c1627c7c5e70e54b28e170a8e76fc
#
_entry.id   787c1627c7c5e70e54b28e170a8e76fc
#
_cell.length_a   1.000
_cell.length_b   1.000
_cell.length_c   1.000
_cell.angle_alpha   90.00
_cell.angle_beta   90.00
_cell.angle_gamma   90.00
#
_symmetry.space_group_name_H-M   'P 1'
#
loop_
_entity.id
_entity.type
_entity.pdbx_description
1 polymer ?
#
loop_
_entity_poly.entity_id
_entity_poly.type
_entity_poly.pdbx_seq_one_letter_code
_entity_poly.pdbx_strand_id
1 'polypeptide(L)'
;MKTVFITGADRGVGFALCEQFIEIGYLVIAGQYMPEWPALDQLKQKCPQQLYIVPLDVRSADSVLKAAELTRGYAETIDILINCAGIYGDDQQEAFKDIINVNTMGPLRVTRAFLPLMEHGMKRLCFFSSESGSSATQHRGDDGGSAYCMSKSMLNMEVKLLFNELRPKGYTFRLYHPGWVRSYMSGVKATAGKLEPEESAQIAVRQFTEGRACEDILMVVDVYDAVWAF
;
A
#
# COMPACT_ATOMS: atom_id res chain seq x y z
N MET A 1 11.65 -16.99 -8.37
CA MET A 1 10.46 -16.12 -8.63
C MET A 1 10.53 -15.00 -7.62
N LYS A 2 10.29 -13.73 -8.03
CA LYS A 2 10.25 -12.61 -7.09
C LYS A 2 8.94 -12.63 -6.31
N THR A 3 8.97 -12.13 -5.09
CA THR A 3 7.83 -12.14 -4.16
C THR A 3 7.40 -10.73 -3.79
N VAL A 4 6.09 -10.47 -3.83
CA VAL A 4 5.48 -9.24 -3.36
C VAL A 4 4.47 -9.53 -2.24
N PHE A 5 4.50 -8.71 -1.18
CA PHE A 5 3.45 -8.69 -0.16
C PHE A 5 2.62 -7.42 -0.31
N ILE A 6 1.28 -7.56 -0.29
CA ILE A 6 0.35 -6.44 -0.54
C ILE A 6 -0.66 -6.37 0.61
N THR A 7 -0.75 -5.25 1.32
CA THR A 7 -1.80 -5.01 2.31
C THR A 7 -3.06 -4.44 1.66
N GLY A 8 -4.25 -4.72 2.24
CA GLY A 8 -5.51 -4.24 1.69
C GLY A 8 -5.84 -4.83 0.32
N ALA A 9 -5.50 -6.10 0.14
CA ALA A 9 -5.62 -6.81 -1.14
C ALA A 9 -7.04 -7.30 -1.46
N ASP A 10 -7.99 -7.10 -0.55
CA ASP A 10 -9.36 -7.65 -0.67
C ASP A 10 -10.10 -7.16 -1.91
N ARG A 11 -9.91 -5.89 -2.28
CA ARG A 11 -10.68 -5.21 -3.32
C ARG A 11 -9.97 -3.95 -3.83
N GLY A 12 -10.54 -3.32 -4.86
CA GLY A 12 -10.03 -2.07 -5.42
C GLY A 12 -8.60 -2.18 -5.92
N VAL A 13 -7.78 -1.15 -5.66
CA VAL A 13 -6.41 -1.09 -6.18
C VAL A 13 -5.54 -2.23 -5.62
N GLY A 14 -5.71 -2.60 -4.34
CA GLY A 14 -4.95 -3.70 -3.75
C GLY A 14 -5.21 -5.05 -4.43
N PHE A 15 -6.46 -5.33 -4.77
CA PHE A 15 -6.82 -6.53 -5.54
C PHE A 15 -6.26 -6.47 -6.97
N ALA A 16 -6.43 -5.34 -7.66
CA ALA A 16 -5.91 -5.16 -9.01
C ALA A 16 -4.38 -5.29 -9.05
N LEU A 17 -3.66 -4.85 -8.00
CA LEU A 17 -2.22 -5.11 -7.86
C LEU A 17 -1.92 -6.60 -7.80
N CYS A 18 -2.71 -7.40 -7.07
CA CYS A 18 -2.51 -8.86 -7.02
C CYS A 18 -2.59 -9.47 -8.42
N GLU A 19 -3.61 -9.11 -9.21
CA GLU A 19 -3.77 -9.61 -10.58
C GLU A 19 -2.57 -9.22 -11.47
N GLN A 20 -2.17 -7.94 -11.45
CA GLN A 20 -1.07 -7.43 -12.25
C GLN A 20 0.29 -8.04 -11.87
N PHE A 21 0.58 -8.24 -10.57
CA PHE A 21 1.83 -8.89 -10.15
C PHE A 21 1.86 -10.38 -10.52
N ILE A 22 0.73 -11.09 -10.47
CA ILE A 22 0.62 -12.48 -10.97
C ILE A 22 0.90 -12.53 -12.45
N GLU A 23 0.32 -11.62 -13.25
CA GLU A 23 0.50 -11.56 -14.70
C GLU A 23 1.98 -11.40 -15.10
N ILE A 24 2.73 -10.59 -14.35
CA ILE A 24 4.18 -10.42 -14.60
C ILE A 24 5.06 -11.46 -13.89
N GLY A 25 4.48 -12.55 -13.36
CA GLY A 25 5.18 -13.73 -12.86
C GLY A 25 5.74 -13.62 -11.43
N TYR A 26 5.17 -12.74 -10.57
CA TYR A 26 5.51 -12.70 -9.15
C TYR A 26 4.74 -13.75 -8.36
N LEU A 27 5.32 -14.18 -7.26
CA LEU A 27 4.60 -14.77 -6.14
C LEU A 27 3.94 -13.64 -5.36
N VAL A 28 2.62 -13.67 -5.22
CA VAL A 28 1.85 -12.68 -4.49
C VAL A 28 1.40 -13.23 -3.15
N ILE A 29 1.70 -12.49 -2.08
CA ILE A 29 1.15 -12.75 -0.75
C ILE A 29 0.21 -11.61 -0.43
N ALA A 30 -1.09 -11.92 -0.40
CA ALA A 30 -2.17 -10.95 -0.26
C ALA A 30 -2.62 -10.88 1.21
N GLY A 31 -2.44 -9.71 1.84
CA GLY A 31 -2.99 -9.41 3.17
C GLY A 31 -4.48 -9.13 3.08
N GLN A 32 -5.30 -10.03 3.64
CA GLN A 32 -6.76 -9.99 3.61
C GLN A 32 -7.32 -9.52 4.95
N TYR A 33 -8.15 -8.48 4.92
CA TYR A 33 -8.91 -7.98 6.08
C TYR A 33 -10.38 -8.42 6.06
N MET A 34 -10.98 -8.60 4.87
CA MET A 34 -12.39 -8.89 4.65
C MET A 34 -12.57 -10.29 4.02
N PRO A 35 -12.54 -11.37 4.84
CA PRO A 35 -12.63 -12.74 4.30
C PRO A 35 -13.98 -13.03 3.62
N GLU A 36 -15.03 -12.25 3.91
CA GLU A 36 -16.32 -12.34 3.23
C GLU A 36 -16.31 -11.78 1.80
N TRP A 37 -15.24 -11.08 1.38
CA TRP A 37 -15.09 -10.57 0.03
C TRP A 37 -14.45 -11.63 -0.88
N PRO A 38 -15.18 -12.17 -1.89
CA PRO A 38 -14.80 -13.43 -2.54
C PRO A 38 -13.68 -13.30 -3.59
N ALA A 39 -13.25 -12.07 -3.93
CA ALA A 39 -12.38 -11.82 -5.07
C ALA A 39 -11.02 -12.53 -4.96
N LEU A 40 -10.38 -12.47 -3.77
CA LEU A 40 -9.09 -13.14 -3.55
C LEU A 40 -9.21 -14.66 -3.64
N ASP A 41 -10.29 -15.27 -3.09
CA ASP A 41 -10.50 -16.71 -3.17
C ASP A 41 -10.71 -17.18 -4.61
N GLN A 42 -11.46 -16.39 -5.41
CA GLN A 42 -11.64 -16.66 -6.82
C GLN A 42 -10.33 -16.56 -7.60
N LEU A 43 -9.49 -15.57 -7.31
CA LEU A 43 -8.17 -15.40 -7.91
C LEU A 43 -7.23 -16.54 -7.48
N LYS A 44 -7.27 -16.95 -6.20
CA LYS A 44 -6.51 -18.09 -5.69
C LYS A 44 -6.85 -19.41 -6.40
N GLN A 45 -8.12 -19.64 -6.72
CA GLN A 45 -8.54 -20.82 -7.49
C GLN A 45 -7.95 -20.82 -8.92
N LYS A 46 -7.82 -19.65 -9.55
CA LYS A 46 -7.21 -19.50 -10.88
C LYS A 46 -5.69 -19.62 -10.86
N CYS A 47 -5.04 -19.12 -9.81
CA CYS A 47 -3.59 -19.02 -9.70
C CYS A 47 -3.07 -19.66 -8.39
N PRO A 48 -3.31 -20.98 -8.15
CA PRO A 48 -3.05 -21.63 -6.87
C PRO A 48 -1.56 -21.67 -6.48
N GLN A 49 -0.66 -21.58 -7.45
CA GLN A 49 0.79 -21.60 -7.24
C GLN A 49 1.41 -20.21 -7.05
N GLN A 50 0.67 -19.13 -7.40
CA GLN A 50 1.21 -17.77 -7.42
C GLN A 50 0.56 -16.84 -6.41
N LEU A 51 -0.57 -17.22 -5.79
CA LEU A 51 -1.25 -16.40 -4.80
C LEU A 51 -1.38 -17.13 -3.46
N TYR A 52 -0.95 -16.48 -2.38
CA TYR A 52 -1.22 -16.90 -1.01
C TYR A 52 -1.96 -15.80 -0.27
N ILE A 53 -2.98 -16.19 0.50
CA ILE A 53 -3.83 -15.25 1.24
C ILE A 53 -3.47 -15.36 2.73
N VAL A 54 -3.23 -14.22 3.37
CA VAL A 54 -2.87 -14.13 4.79
C VAL A 54 -3.83 -13.18 5.49
N PRO A 55 -4.51 -13.62 6.57
CA PRO A 55 -5.35 -12.72 7.36
C PRO A 55 -4.54 -11.55 7.92
N LEU A 56 -5.02 -10.31 7.72
CA LEU A 56 -4.28 -9.12 8.12
C LEU A 56 -5.20 -7.94 8.47
N ASP A 57 -5.22 -7.58 9.75
CA ASP A 57 -5.68 -6.27 10.21
C ASP A 57 -4.45 -5.39 10.54
N VAL A 58 -4.19 -4.38 9.74
CA VAL A 58 -3.03 -3.48 9.93
C VAL A 58 -3.12 -2.64 11.19
N ARG A 59 -4.30 -2.55 11.83
CA ARG A 59 -4.50 -1.87 13.11
C ARG A 59 -3.95 -2.66 14.30
N SER A 60 -3.86 -3.98 14.17
CA SER A 60 -3.47 -4.89 15.24
C SER A 60 -2.01 -5.33 15.08
N ALA A 61 -1.18 -5.04 16.09
CA ALA A 61 0.21 -5.50 16.11
C ALA A 61 0.30 -7.03 16.08
N ASP A 62 -0.57 -7.72 16.82
CA ASP A 62 -0.61 -9.19 16.85
C ASP A 62 -1.00 -9.79 15.49
N SER A 63 -1.97 -9.18 14.79
CA SER A 63 -2.35 -9.60 13.45
C SER A 63 -1.19 -9.44 12.46
N VAL A 64 -0.49 -8.31 12.53
CA VAL A 64 0.66 -8.03 11.66
C VAL A 64 1.81 -9.00 11.93
N LEU A 65 2.12 -9.31 13.19
CA LEU A 65 3.17 -10.28 13.54
C LEU A 65 2.81 -11.70 13.07
N LYS A 66 1.56 -12.12 13.25
CA LYS A 66 1.06 -13.41 12.73
C LYS A 66 1.12 -13.47 11.20
N ALA A 67 0.77 -12.39 10.52
CA ALA A 67 0.87 -12.31 9.07
C ALA A 67 2.31 -12.46 8.58
N ALA A 68 3.27 -11.80 9.24
CA ALA A 68 4.70 -11.94 8.93
C ALA A 68 5.21 -13.38 9.18
N GLU A 69 4.74 -14.04 10.23
CA GLU A 69 5.08 -15.44 10.52
C GLU A 69 4.51 -16.39 9.47
N LEU A 70 3.23 -16.26 9.12
CA LEU A 70 2.59 -17.06 8.07
C LEU A 70 3.30 -16.88 6.72
N THR A 71 3.72 -15.65 6.42
CA THR A 71 4.44 -15.33 5.18
C THR A 71 5.74 -16.13 5.04
N ARG A 72 6.47 -16.40 6.14
CA ARG A 72 7.68 -17.26 6.12
C ARG A 72 7.41 -18.67 5.65
N GLY A 73 6.19 -19.17 5.81
CA GLY A 73 5.78 -20.48 5.31
C GLY A 73 5.59 -20.54 3.79
N TYR A 74 5.48 -19.38 3.14
CA TYR A 74 5.22 -19.29 1.70
C TYR A 74 6.42 -18.76 0.91
N ALA A 75 7.27 -17.94 1.51
CA ALA A 75 8.43 -17.36 0.86
C ALA A 75 9.58 -17.11 1.85
N GLU A 76 10.80 -17.46 1.44
CA GLU A 76 12.02 -17.18 2.22
C GLU A 76 12.34 -15.68 2.28
N THR A 77 11.96 -14.95 1.24
CA THR A 77 12.20 -13.51 1.14
C THR A 77 11.09 -12.77 0.40
N ILE A 78 10.89 -11.52 0.75
CA ILE A 78 10.01 -10.57 0.07
C ILE A 78 10.86 -9.54 -0.67
N ASP A 79 10.63 -9.38 -1.96
CA ASP A 79 11.29 -8.38 -2.79
C ASP A 79 10.67 -7.00 -2.67
N ILE A 80 9.32 -6.97 -2.66
CA ILE A 80 8.54 -5.74 -2.63
C ILE A 80 7.48 -5.84 -1.52
N LEU A 81 7.43 -4.87 -0.62
CA LEU A 81 6.37 -4.70 0.36
C LEU A 81 5.50 -3.50 -0.04
N ILE A 82 4.20 -3.74 -0.25
CA ILE A 82 3.25 -2.71 -0.67
C ILE A 82 2.25 -2.42 0.44
N ASN A 83 2.34 -1.25 1.03
CA ASN A 83 1.39 -0.70 1.98
C ASN A 83 0.26 0.01 1.21
N CYS A 84 -0.76 -0.74 0.81
CA CYS A 84 -1.92 -0.26 0.05
C CYS A 84 -3.19 -0.12 0.92
N ALA A 85 -3.26 -0.79 2.08
CA ALA A 85 -4.39 -0.66 2.99
C ALA A 85 -4.65 0.80 3.37
N GLY A 86 -5.91 1.22 3.26
CA GLY A 86 -6.28 2.59 3.60
C GLY A 86 -7.80 2.75 3.63
N ILE A 87 -8.26 3.67 4.48
CA ILE A 87 -9.67 4.03 4.63
C ILE A 87 -9.85 5.54 4.50
N TYR A 88 -11.05 5.92 4.12
CA TYR A 88 -11.55 7.28 4.11
C TYR A 88 -12.81 7.34 4.99
N GLY A 89 -13.01 8.41 5.72
CA GLY A 89 -14.18 8.60 6.58
C GLY A 89 -14.39 10.07 6.88
N ASP A 90 -15.44 10.35 7.68
CA ASP A 90 -15.72 11.69 8.17
C ASP A 90 -14.71 12.15 9.24
N ASP A 91 -14.84 13.41 9.67
CA ASP A 91 -13.93 14.02 10.67
C ASP A 91 -14.41 13.81 12.12
N GLN A 92 -15.34 12.89 12.37
CA GLN A 92 -15.74 12.54 13.74
C GLN A 92 -14.60 11.87 14.49
N GLN A 93 -14.53 12.06 15.79
CA GLN A 93 -13.41 11.67 16.64
C GLN A 93 -13.06 10.16 16.54
N GLU A 94 -14.05 9.28 16.47
CA GLU A 94 -13.79 7.83 16.36
C GLU A 94 -13.27 7.46 14.98
N ALA A 95 -13.85 8.02 13.92
CA ALA A 95 -13.37 7.83 12.56
C ALA A 95 -11.93 8.37 12.37
N PHE A 96 -11.61 9.51 13.01
CA PHE A 96 -10.27 10.08 13.00
C PHE A 96 -9.23 9.11 13.56
N LYS A 97 -9.49 8.48 14.71
CA LYS A 97 -8.57 7.50 15.32
C LYS A 97 -8.33 6.32 14.41
N ASP A 98 -9.40 5.78 13.82
CA ASP A 98 -9.30 4.66 12.90
C ASP A 98 -8.52 5.03 11.62
N ILE A 99 -8.77 6.21 11.05
CA ILE A 99 -8.07 6.70 9.86
C ILE A 99 -6.55 6.80 10.12
N ILE A 100 -6.14 7.40 11.24
CA ILE A 100 -4.72 7.48 11.61
C ILE A 100 -4.15 6.08 11.86
N ASN A 101 -4.88 5.24 12.57
CA ASN A 101 -4.42 3.90 12.92
C ASN A 101 -4.21 3.00 11.69
N VAL A 102 -5.09 3.11 10.68
CA VAL A 102 -4.98 2.37 9.41
C VAL A 102 -3.96 3.02 8.47
N ASN A 103 -4.13 4.33 8.18
CA ASN A 103 -3.42 4.98 7.08
C ASN A 103 -1.97 5.35 7.41
N THR A 104 -1.65 5.53 8.71
CA THR A 104 -0.31 5.96 9.17
C THR A 104 0.37 4.88 9.98
N MET A 105 -0.23 4.48 11.11
CA MET A 105 0.40 3.52 12.02
C MET A 105 0.43 2.09 11.45
N GLY A 106 -0.56 1.73 10.60
CA GLY A 106 -0.61 0.44 9.91
C GLY A 106 0.63 0.20 9.03
N PRO A 107 0.93 1.07 8.06
CA PRO A 107 2.14 0.98 7.24
C PRO A 107 3.44 0.88 8.05
N LEU A 108 3.56 1.64 9.15
CA LEU A 108 4.72 1.55 10.04
C LEU A 108 4.84 0.17 10.69
N ARG A 109 3.75 -0.34 11.30
CA ARG A 109 3.74 -1.68 11.92
C ARG A 109 4.10 -2.77 10.93
N VAL A 110 3.44 -2.75 9.76
CA VAL A 110 3.67 -3.74 8.71
C VAL A 110 5.12 -3.66 8.24
N THR A 111 5.62 -2.48 7.91
CA THR A 111 7.01 -2.31 7.48
C THR A 111 7.97 -2.88 8.51
N ARG A 112 7.87 -2.49 9.79
CA ARG A 112 8.75 -2.97 10.86
C ARG A 112 8.73 -4.49 11.04
N ALA A 113 7.56 -5.11 10.99
CA ALA A 113 7.40 -6.55 11.16
C ALA A 113 7.98 -7.35 9.96
N PHE A 114 7.94 -6.76 8.76
CA PHE A 114 8.34 -7.44 7.53
C PHE A 114 9.80 -7.18 7.11
N LEU A 115 10.52 -6.21 7.70
CA LEU A 115 11.95 -5.95 7.40
C LEU A 115 12.82 -7.22 7.45
N PRO A 116 12.69 -8.12 8.44
CA PRO A 116 13.51 -9.34 8.48
C PRO A 116 13.27 -10.29 7.30
N LEU A 117 12.09 -10.22 6.65
CA LEU A 117 11.77 -11.00 5.46
C LEU A 117 12.31 -10.37 4.17
N MET A 118 12.84 -9.15 4.24
CA MET A 118 13.30 -8.40 3.06
C MET A 118 14.82 -8.32 2.93
N GLU A 119 15.57 -8.83 3.92
CA GLU A 119 17.04 -8.65 3.99
C GLU A 119 17.79 -9.17 2.75
N HIS A 120 17.29 -10.22 2.13
CA HIS A 120 17.92 -10.88 0.97
C HIS A 120 17.18 -10.62 -0.35
N GLY A 121 16.10 -9.82 -0.33
CA GLY A 121 15.31 -9.46 -1.51
C GLY A 121 15.73 -8.15 -2.16
N MET A 122 14.84 -7.61 -3.01
CA MET A 122 15.03 -6.31 -3.68
C MET A 122 15.01 -5.14 -2.70
N LYS A 123 14.53 -5.33 -1.48
CA LYS A 123 14.41 -4.32 -0.42
C LYS A 123 13.58 -3.09 -0.85
N ARG A 124 12.48 -3.32 -1.57
CA ARG A 124 11.63 -2.23 -2.03
C ARG A 124 10.40 -2.04 -1.16
N LEU A 125 10.26 -0.84 -0.61
CA LEU A 125 9.15 -0.41 0.22
C LEU A 125 8.26 0.55 -0.58
N CYS A 126 6.97 0.18 -0.75
CA CYS A 126 6.00 0.97 -1.50
C CYS A 126 4.85 1.39 -0.57
N PHE A 127 4.44 2.64 -0.70
CA PHE A 127 3.39 3.24 0.14
C PHE A 127 2.40 3.99 -0.73
N PHE A 128 1.12 3.73 -0.52
CA PHE A 128 0.03 4.48 -1.15
C PHE A 128 -0.23 5.76 -0.36
N SER A 129 0.34 6.85 -0.86
CA SER A 129 0.09 8.20 -0.38
C SER A 129 -1.08 8.86 -1.13
N SER A 130 -1.12 10.18 -1.18
CA SER A 130 -2.14 10.96 -1.86
C SER A 130 -1.64 12.39 -2.08
N GLU A 131 -2.18 13.09 -3.08
CA GLU A 131 -2.09 14.55 -3.19
C GLU A 131 -2.56 15.23 -1.89
N SER A 132 -3.55 14.63 -1.21
CA SER A 132 -4.09 15.12 0.07
C SER A 132 -3.04 15.15 1.20
N GLY A 133 -1.92 14.44 1.06
CA GLY A 133 -0.81 14.47 2.01
C GLY A 133 0.21 15.57 1.75
N SER A 134 0.07 16.33 0.67
CA SER A 134 0.96 17.45 0.33
C SER A 134 0.43 18.75 0.95
N SER A 135 1.17 19.33 1.87
CA SER A 135 0.82 20.63 2.47
C SER A 135 1.03 21.79 1.49
N ALA A 136 1.93 21.63 0.53
CA ALA A 136 2.27 22.68 -0.44
C ALA A 136 1.20 22.88 -1.54
N THR A 137 0.44 21.81 -1.85
CA THR A 137 -0.53 21.81 -2.96
C THR A 137 -1.97 21.56 -2.52
N GLN A 138 -2.20 21.51 -1.19
CA GLN A 138 -3.54 21.28 -0.66
C GLN A 138 -4.47 22.48 -0.91
N HIS A 139 -5.59 22.22 -1.58
CA HIS A 139 -6.60 23.24 -1.92
C HIS A 139 -7.98 22.94 -1.31
N ARG A 140 -8.12 21.87 -0.49
CA ARG A 140 -9.38 21.56 0.16
C ARG A 140 -9.68 22.55 1.25
N GLY A 141 -10.95 23.02 1.28
CA GLY A 141 -11.49 23.91 2.30
C GLY A 141 -12.36 23.13 3.32
N ASP A 142 -13.56 23.62 3.57
CA ASP A 142 -14.46 23.11 4.62
C ASP A 142 -15.33 21.91 4.20
N ASP A 143 -14.98 21.22 3.13
CA ASP A 143 -15.75 20.12 2.53
C ASP A 143 -15.49 18.74 3.20
N GLY A 144 -14.86 18.74 4.38
CA GLY A 144 -14.53 17.54 5.14
C GLY A 144 -13.29 16.81 4.65
N GLY A 145 -12.93 15.71 5.32
CA GLY A 145 -11.77 14.89 4.97
C GLY A 145 -10.45 15.36 5.58
N SER A 146 -10.48 16.25 6.57
CA SER A 146 -9.30 16.71 7.31
C SER A 146 -8.52 15.54 7.90
N ALA A 147 -9.23 14.58 8.50
CA ALA A 147 -8.61 13.37 9.07
C ALA A 147 -7.82 12.59 8.03
N TYR A 148 -8.35 12.44 6.81
CA TYR A 148 -7.67 11.77 5.72
C TYR A 148 -6.42 12.56 5.28
N CYS A 149 -6.54 13.87 5.07
CA CYS A 149 -5.40 14.72 4.70
C CYS A 149 -4.28 14.64 5.74
N MET A 150 -4.63 14.79 7.03
CA MET A 150 -3.68 14.65 8.13
C MET A 150 -3.04 13.25 8.13
N SER A 151 -3.80 12.18 7.94
CA SER A 151 -3.25 10.82 7.90
C SER A 151 -2.22 10.62 6.80
N LYS A 152 -2.44 11.21 5.61
CA LYS A 152 -1.51 11.11 4.49
C LYS A 152 -0.28 12.01 4.66
N SER A 153 -0.42 13.18 5.28
CA SER A 153 0.73 14.00 5.67
C SER A 153 1.59 13.32 6.73
N MET A 154 0.95 12.71 7.74
CA MET A 154 1.66 11.92 8.77
C MET A 154 2.34 10.70 8.15
N LEU A 155 1.70 10.00 7.21
CA LEU A 155 2.33 8.90 6.47
C LEU A 155 3.57 9.38 5.71
N ASN A 156 3.49 10.50 5.00
CA ASN A 156 4.63 11.07 4.27
C ASN A 156 5.81 11.35 5.21
N MET A 157 5.54 11.94 6.38
CA MET A 157 6.57 12.19 7.40
C MET A 157 7.16 10.87 7.93
N GLU A 158 6.32 9.89 8.25
CA GLU A 158 6.78 8.59 8.75
C GLU A 158 7.66 7.87 7.71
N VAL A 159 7.26 7.89 6.44
CA VAL A 159 8.06 7.31 5.37
C VAL A 159 9.38 8.07 5.19
N LYS A 160 9.42 9.39 5.42
CA LYS A 160 10.67 10.16 5.42
C LYS A 160 11.61 9.71 6.53
N LEU A 161 11.10 9.43 7.73
CA LEU A 161 11.90 8.90 8.84
C LEU A 161 12.42 7.49 8.54
N LEU A 162 11.57 6.61 8.00
CA LEU A 162 11.98 5.28 7.55
C LEU A 162 13.03 5.35 6.42
N PHE A 163 12.88 6.26 5.49
CA PHE A 163 13.84 6.50 4.42
C PHE A 163 15.22 6.86 4.97
N ASN A 164 15.28 7.81 5.91
CA ASN A 164 16.55 8.22 6.53
C ASN A 164 17.24 7.04 7.26
N GLU A 165 16.47 6.16 7.89
CA GLU A 165 16.99 5.00 8.62
C GLU A 165 17.42 3.84 7.70
N LEU A 166 16.60 3.54 6.67
CA LEU A 166 16.72 2.30 5.91
C LEU A 166 17.41 2.47 4.56
N ARG A 167 17.42 3.68 3.99
CA ARG A 167 18.14 3.94 2.74
C ARG A 167 19.63 3.55 2.82
N PRO A 168 20.38 3.89 3.89
CA PRO A 168 21.77 3.45 4.04
C PRO A 168 21.95 1.92 4.11
N LYS A 169 20.89 1.17 4.43
CA LYS A 169 20.86 -0.30 4.46
C LYS A 169 20.45 -0.93 3.12
N GLY A 170 20.34 -0.12 2.05
CA GLY A 170 20.04 -0.55 0.70
C GLY A 170 18.55 -0.64 0.36
N TYR A 171 17.65 -0.17 1.24
CA TYR A 171 16.23 -0.12 0.91
C TYR A 171 15.92 1.01 -0.07
N THR A 172 15.02 0.74 -1.00
CA THR A 172 14.49 1.71 -1.97
C THR A 172 13.03 1.99 -1.69
N PHE A 173 12.56 3.19 -2.02
CA PHE A 173 11.24 3.66 -1.61
C PHE A 173 10.41 4.13 -2.80
N ARG A 174 9.10 3.86 -2.73
CA ARG A 174 8.10 4.40 -3.65
C ARG A 174 6.95 4.96 -2.83
N LEU A 175 6.75 6.28 -2.88
CA LEU A 175 5.52 6.92 -2.43
C LEU A 175 4.68 7.21 -3.67
N TYR A 176 3.49 6.61 -3.71
CA TYR A 176 2.63 6.63 -4.88
C TYR A 176 1.31 7.30 -4.59
N HIS A 177 0.95 8.28 -5.42
CA HIS A 177 -0.40 8.83 -5.45
C HIS A 177 -1.20 8.14 -6.56
N PRO A 178 -2.23 7.33 -6.21
CA PRO A 178 -2.96 6.49 -7.16
C PRO A 178 -3.88 7.27 -8.12
N GLY A 179 -3.94 8.59 -8.00
CA GLY A 179 -4.94 9.41 -8.68
C GLY A 179 -6.32 9.29 -8.02
N TRP A 180 -7.32 9.86 -8.66
CA TRP A 180 -8.71 9.80 -8.20
C TRP A 180 -9.39 8.54 -8.74
N VAL A 181 -9.31 7.47 -7.96
CA VAL A 181 -9.74 6.11 -8.33
C VAL A 181 -11.16 5.82 -7.86
N ARG A 182 -11.97 5.21 -8.69
CA ARG A 182 -13.29 4.64 -8.32
C ARG A 182 -13.10 3.38 -7.46
N SER A 183 -12.62 3.58 -6.24
CA SER A 183 -12.29 2.51 -5.29
C SER A 183 -13.41 2.28 -4.27
N TYR A 184 -13.14 1.42 -3.29
CA TYR A 184 -14.08 1.02 -2.23
C TYR A 184 -13.72 1.61 -0.86
N MET A 185 -12.94 2.69 -0.78
CA MET A 185 -12.43 3.22 0.49
C MET A 185 -13.52 3.63 1.48
N SER A 186 -14.68 4.05 0.98
CA SER A 186 -15.87 4.39 1.80
C SER A 186 -16.83 3.21 2.04
N GLY A 187 -16.41 1.97 1.75
CA GLY A 187 -17.23 0.77 1.92
C GLY A 187 -17.99 0.33 0.66
N VAL A 188 -18.36 1.27 -0.20
CA VAL A 188 -19.01 1.01 -1.51
C VAL A 188 -18.12 1.50 -2.65
N LYS A 189 -18.33 0.96 -3.86
CA LYS A 189 -17.60 1.43 -5.05
C LYS A 189 -17.98 2.88 -5.35
N ALA A 190 -16.98 3.76 -5.38
CA ALA A 190 -17.19 5.16 -5.72
C ALA A 190 -17.65 5.27 -7.19
N THR A 191 -18.64 6.11 -7.43
CA THR A 191 -19.13 6.44 -8.79
C THR A 191 -18.34 7.58 -9.42
N ALA A 192 -17.74 8.44 -8.58
CA ALA A 192 -16.88 9.54 -9.02
C ALA A 192 -15.40 9.10 -8.98
N GLY A 193 -14.64 9.55 -9.96
CA GLY A 193 -13.21 9.22 -10.11
C GLY A 193 -12.83 9.21 -11.59
N LYS A 194 -11.55 9.41 -11.87
CA LYS A 194 -11.03 9.46 -13.25
C LYS A 194 -10.49 8.12 -13.72
N LEU A 195 -10.15 7.23 -12.77
CA LEU A 195 -9.48 5.96 -13.05
C LEU A 195 -10.24 4.79 -12.43
N GLU A 196 -10.18 3.64 -13.09
CA GLU A 196 -10.52 2.36 -12.47
C GLU A 196 -9.33 1.84 -11.65
N PRO A 197 -9.57 0.95 -10.66
CA PRO A 197 -8.51 0.35 -9.87
C PRO A 197 -7.41 -0.31 -10.71
N GLU A 198 -7.79 -0.98 -11.79
CA GLU A 198 -6.91 -1.72 -12.70
C GLU A 198 -5.94 -0.78 -13.43
N GLU A 199 -6.41 0.39 -13.89
CA GLU A 199 -5.59 1.40 -14.55
C GLU A 199 -4.53 1.96 -13.61
N SER A 200 -4.94 2.31 -12.39
CA SER A 200 -4.00 2.80 -11.35
C SER A 200 -2.99 1.72 -10.94
N ALA A 201 -3.44 0.46 -10.80
CA ALA A 201 -2.57 -0.66 -10.43
C ALA A 201 -1.52 -0.96 -11.51
N GLN A 202 -1.89 -0.93 -12.79
CA GLN A 202 -0.97 -1.15 -13.90
C GLN A 202 0.20 -0.15 -13.87
N ILE A 203 -0.10 1.14 -13.63
CA ILE A 203 0.92 2.18 -13.53
C ILE A 203 1.77 1.98 -12.27
N ALA A 204 1.13 1.65 -11.13
CA ALA A 204 1.82 1.37 -9.88
C ALA A 204 2.82 0.22 -10.03
N VAL A 205 2.42 -0.89 -10.66
CA VAL A 205 3.30 -2.06 -10.87
C VAL A 205 4.53 -1.67 -11.68
N ARG A 206 4.37 -0.89 -12.76
CA ARG A 206 5.50 -0.35 -13.51
C ARG A 206 6.44 0.45 -12.61
N GLN A 207 5.93 1.44 -11.88
CA GLN A 207 6.74 2.29 -10.99
C GLN A 207 7.38 1.51 -9.84
N PHE A 208 6.74 0.43 -9.35
CA PHE A 208 7.23 -0.37 -8.23
C PHE A 208 8.28 -1.41 -8.65
N THR A 209 8.26 -1.86 -9.89
CA THR A 209 9.21 -2.85 -10.41
C THR A 209 10.43 -2.23 -11.05
N GLU A 210 10.32 -1.03 -11.62
CA GLU A 210 11.40 -0.32 -12.29
C GLU A 210 12.35 0.36 -11.29
N GLY A 211 13.65 0.45 -11.69
CA GLY A 211 14.63 1.29 -11.00
C GLY A 211 14.44 2.76 -11.36
N ARG A 212 14.83 3.66 -10.45
CA ARG A 212 14.92 5.10 -10.71
C ARG A 212 16.37 5.50 -10.93
N ALA A 213 16.60 6.54 -11.72
CA ALA A 213 17.93 7.09 -11.93
C ALA A 213 18.58 7.57 -10.64
N CYS A 214 17.78 8.02 -9.67
CA CYS A 214 18.22 8.39 -8.33
C CYS A 214 17.28 7.78 -7.27
N GLU A 215 17.80 6.86 -6.46
CA GLU A 215 17.09 6.27 -5.32
C GLU A 215 17.35 7.04 -4.01
N ASP A 216 18.20 8.07 -4.04
CA ASP A 216 18.58 8.85 -2.86
C ASP A 216 17.64 10.04 -2.58
N ILE A 217 16.60 10.18 -3.37
CA ILE A 217 15.58 11.22 -3.22
C ILE A 217 14.23 10.56 -2.97
N LEU A 218 13.63 10.87 -1.82
CA LEU A 218 12.24 10.48 -1.54
C LEU A 218 11.29 11.49 -2.19
N MET A 219 10.34 11.00 -2.97
CA MET A 219 9.35 11.83 -3.65
C MET A 219 8.01 11.08 -3.73
N VAL A 220 6.92 11.83 -3.67
CA VAL A 220 5.58 11.32 -4.02
C VAL A 220 5.43 11.44 -5.53
N VAL A 221 5.12 10.33 -6.21
CA VAL A 221 4.91 10.29 -7.65
C VAL A 221 3.52 9.78 -7.95
N ASP A 222 2.80 10.44 -8.84
CA ASP A 222 1.44 10.06 -9.20
C ASP A 222 1.37 9.14 -10.43
N VAL A 223 0.14 8.79 -10.81
CA VAL A 223 -0.17 7.96 -12.00
C VAL A 223 0.29 8.58 -13.32
N TYR A 224 0.61 9.86 -13.36
CA TYR A 224 1.08 10.59 -14.55
C TYR A 224 2.59 10.85 -14.50
N ASP A 225 3.31 10.21 -13.59
CA ASP A 225 4.73 10.42 -13.29
C ASP A 225 5.05 11.85 -12.80
N ALA A 226 4.04 12.62 -12.39
CA ALA A 226 4.25 13.94 -11.80
C ALA A 226 4.71 13.81 -10.34
N VAL A 227 5.66 14.69 -9.96
CA VAL A 227 6.20 14.75 -8.59
C VAL A 227 5.41 15.77 -7.77
N TRP A 228 4.95 15.32 -6.61
CA TRP A 228 4.24 16.15 -5.64
C TRP A 228 5.16 16.57 -4.50
N ALA A 229 5.08 17.81 -4.10
CA ALA A 229 5.77 18.32 -2.92
C ALA A 229 5.19 17.68 -1.64
N PHE A 230 6.01 17.57 -0.58
CA PHE A 230 5.59 17.10 0.74
C PHE A 230 4.77 18.15 1.49
#